data_14f4076a10a4a3c3d12ed539a901878a
#
_entry.id   14f4076a10a4a3c3d12ed539a901878a
#
_cell.length_a   1.000
_cell.length_b   1.000
_cell.length_c   1.000
_cell.angle_alpha   90.00
_cell.angle_beta   90.00
_cell.angle_gamma   90.00
#
_symmetry.space_group_name_H-M   'P 1'
#
loop_
_entity.id
_entity.type
_entity.pdbx_description
1 polymer ?
#
loop_
_entity_poly.entity_id
_entity_poly.type
_entity_poly.pdbx_seq_one_letter_code
_entity_poly.pdbx_strand_id
1 'polypeptide(L)'
;MSKEIDAIKNFIEISKKETDEFLSNVDLDSVKKAAELIIEAKKRGNRLHISGIGKPAHIAGYAASVISSTGTPAYFLHGTEAVHGSCGQLVAGDIVIMISNSGETAEMKATVNAIKNNGCHIIGV
;
A
#
# COMPACT_ATOMS: atom_id res chain seq x y z
N MET A 1 24.88 -31.16 11.79
CA MET A 1 23.60 -30.45 11.86
C MET A 1 22.61 -31.11 10.93
N SER A 2 21.34 -31.04 11.26
CA SER A 2 20.34 -31.64 10.37
C SER A 2 20.17 -30.83 9.07
N LYS A 3 19.80 -31.51 8.00
CA LYS A 3 19.55 -30.85 6.70
C LYS A 3 18.48 -29.76 6.80
N GLU A 4 17.54 -29.91 7.71
CA GLU A 4 16.48 -28.92 7.96
C GLU A 4 17.07 -27.62 8.53
N ILE A 5 17.99 -27.71 9.48
CA ILE A 5 18.66 -26.53 10.05
C ILE A 5 19.50 -25.79 9.00
N ASP A 6 20.19 -26.53 8.15
CA ASP A 6 20.97 -25.94 7.06
C ASP A 6 20.06 -25.25 6.04
N ALA A 7 18.92 -25.84 5.71
CA ALA A 7 17.91 -25.20 4.85
C ALA A 7 17.35 -23.91 5.47
N ILE A 8 17.07 -23.91 6.77
CA ILE A 8 16.59 -22.72 7.48
C ILE A 8 17.65 -21.61 7.46
N LYS A 9 18.90 -21.93 7.74
CA LYS A 9 20.01 -20.97 7.69
C LYS A 9 20.17 -20.37 6.30
N ASN A 10 20.15 -21.22 5.27
CA ASN A 10 20.24 -20.76 3.88
C ASN A 10 19.09 -19.81 3.51
N PHE A 11 17.87 -20.14 3.90
CA PHE A 11 16.71 -19.26 3.70
C PHE A 11 16.90 -17.89 4.38
N ILE A 12 17.38 -17.88 5.61
CA ILE A 12 17.67 -16.64 6.35
C ILE A 12 18.70 -15.79 5.62
N GLU A 13 19.80 -16.38 5.16
CA GLU A 13 20.85 -15.64 4.45
C GLU A 13 20.37 -15.09 3.10
N ILE A 14 19.58 -15.85 2.35
CA ILE A 14 18.95 -15.38 1.11
C ILE A 14 18.02 -14.21 1.41
N SER A 15 17.16 -14.34 2.41
CA SER A 15 16.21 -13.28 2.79
C SER A 15 16.91 -12.01 3.23
N LYS A 16 18.01 -12.12 3.97
CA LYS A 16 18.84 -10.96 4.37
C LYS A 16 19.41 -10.25 3.14
N LYS A 17 19.98 -11.02 2.22
CA LYS A 17 20.58 -10.48 0.99
C LYS A 17 19.54 -9.77 0.13
N GLU A 18 18.41 -10.41 -0.13
CA GLU A 18 17.33 -9.82 -0.95
C GLU A 18 16.75 -8.56 -0.31
N THR A 19 16.58 -8.55 1.02
CA THR A 19 16.12 -7.38 1.75
C THR A 19 17.12 -6.23 1.67
N ASP A 20 18.40 -6.52 1.84
CA ASP A 20 19.47 -5.51 1.73
C ASP A 20 19.53 -4.91 0.32
N GLU A 21 19.48 -5.75 -0.71
CA GLU A 21 19.44 -5.31 -2.11
C GLU A 21 18.22 -4.43 -2.38
N PHE A 22 17.05 -4.80 -1.90
CA PHE A 22 15.83 -4.01 -2.05
C PHE A 22 15.97 -2.64 -1.38
N LEU A 23 16.37 -2.60 -0.11
CA LEU A 23 16.50 -1.35 0.64
C LEU A 23 17.59 -0.43 0.07
N SER A 24 18.69 -1.00 -0.45
CA SER A 24 19.76 -0.23 -1.07
C SER A 24 19.36 0.41 -2.40
N ASN A 25 18.30 -0.09 -3.04
CA ASN A 25 17.81 0.40 -4.34
C ASN A 25 16.46 1.14 -4.25
N VAL A 26 16.00 1.47 -3.05
CA VAL A 26 14.75 2.24 -2.87
C VAL A 26 14.88 3.60 -3.55
N ASP A 27 13.90 3.96 -4.36
CA ASP A 27 13.80 5.28 -4.96
C ASP A 27 13.36 6.30 -3.90
N LEU A 28 14.34 6.96 -3.31
CA LEU A 28 14.11 7.95 -2.24
C LEU A 28 13.30 9.15 -2.71
N ASP A 29 13.41 9.55 -3.98
CA ASP A 29 12.63 10.65 -4.53
C ASP A 29 11.14 10.29 -4.63
N SER A 30 10.83 9.07 -5.04
CA SER A 30 9.45 8.59 -5.06
C SER A 30 8.86 8.48 -3.64
N VAL A 31 9.64 7.98 -2.68
CA VAL A 31 9.21 7.94 -1.26
C VAL A 31 8.95 9.34 -0.72
N LYS A 32 9.82 10.29 -1.01
CA LYS A 32 9.66 11.69 -0.62
C LYS A 32 8.38 12.29 -1.22
N LYS A 33 8.15 12.11 -2.52
CA LYS A 33 6.94 12.59 -3.20
C LYS A 33 5.66 12.01 -2.59
N ALA A 34 5.66 10.73 -2.29
CA ALA A 34 4.53 10.07 -1.63
C ALA A 34 4.24 10.69 -0.26
N ALA A 35 5.27 10.90 0.56
CA ALA A 35 5.14 11.53 1.86
C ALA A 35 4.60 12.97 1.75
N GLU A 36 5.12 13.76 0.81
CA GLU A 36 4.65 15.13 0.55
C GLU A 36 3.18 15.19 0.16
N LEU A 37 2.73 14.30 -0.73
CA LEU A 37 1.32 14.19 -1.12
C LEU A 37 0.41 13.91 0.08
N ILE A 38 0.80 12.99 0.95
CA ILE A 38 0.04 12.62 2.15
C ILE A 38 -0.01 13.79 3.13
N ILE A 39 1.10 14.47 3.36
CA ILE A 39 1.17 15.62 4.26
C ILE A 39 0.29 16.76 3.74
N GLU A 40 0.37 17.08 2.46
CA GLU A 40 -0.45 18.12 1.86
C GLU A 40 -1.95 17.78 1.88
N ALA A 41 -2.31 16.52 1.62
CA ALA A 41 -3.69 16.07 1.75
C ALA A 41 -4.21 16.26 3.18
N LYS A 42 -3.42 15.86 4.17
CA LYS A 42 -3.76 16.06 5.59
C LYS A 42 -3.99 17.53 5.94
N LYS A 43 -3.14 18.44 5.45
CA LYS A 43 -3.30 19.88 5.65
C LYS A 43 -4.62 20.42 5.09
N ARG A 44 -5.10 19.85 3.99
CA ARG A 44 -6.39 20.20 3.38
C ARG A 44 -7.60 19.56 4.05
N GLY A 45 -7.39 18.72 5.07
CA GLY A 45 -8.46 17.95 5.70
C GLY A 45 -8.86 16.69 4.94
N ASN A 46 -8.10 16.30 3.93
CA ASN A 46 -8.25 15.04 3.22
C ASN A 46 -7.67 13.86 4.00
N ARG A 47 -7.98 12.65 3.56
CA ARG A 47 -7.65 11.40 4.25
C ARG A 47 -6.72 10.54 3.44
N LEU A 48 -6.00 9.67 4.15
CA LEU A 48 -5.22 8.59 3.58
C LEU A 48 -5.99 7.28 3.69
N HIS A 49 -6.14 6.59 2.57
CA HIS A 49 -6.67 5.23 2.51
C HIS A 49 -5.61 4.29 1.96
N ILE A 50 -5.62 3.04 2.40
CA ILE A 50 -4.70 2.03 1.90
C ILE A 50 -5.52 0.84 1.43
N SER A 51 -5.25 0.38 0.24
CA SER A 51 -6.05 -0.64 -0.45
C SER A 51 -5.19 -1.71 -1.09
N GLY A 52 -5.79 -2.84 -1.33
CA GLY A 52 -5.23 -3.99 -2.02
C GLY A 52 -6.29 -5.05 -2.22
N ILE A 53 -5.99 -6.06 -3.02
CA ILE A 53 -6.88 -7.18 -3.31
C ILE A 53 -6.15 -8.49 -2.96
N GLY A 54 -6.83 -9.40 -2.28
CA GLY A 54 -6.25 -10.65 -1.81
C GLY A 54 -5.24 -10.44 -0.68
N LYS A 55 -4.07 -11.05 -0.75
CA LYS A 55 -3.01 -10.89 0.27
C LYS A 55 -2.55 -9.44 0.46
N PRO A 56 -2.38 -8.62 -0.59
CA PRO A 56 -2.14 -7.19 -0.44
C PRO A 56 -3.18 -6.44 0.40
N ALA A 57 -4.44 -6.89 0.43
CA ALA A 57 -5.47 -6.31 1.29
C ALA A 57 -5.14 -6.47 2.77
N HIS A 58 -4.59 -7.60 3.20
CA HIS A 58 -4.15 -7.81 4.58
C HIS A 58 -2.97 -6.91 4.94
N ILE A 59 -2.03 -6.72 4.02
CA ILE A 59 -0.92 -5.77 4.20
C ILE A 59 -1.46 -4.34 4.29
N ALA A 60 -2.42 -3.97 3.47
CA ALA A 60 -3.06 -2.65 3.50
C ALA A 60 -3.73 -2.37 4.85
N GLY A 61 -4.45 -3.34 5.41
CA GLY A 61 -5.05 -3.23 6.73
C GLY A 61 -4.01 -3.05 7.84
N TYR A 62 -2.94 -3.82 7.80
CA TYR A 62 -1.81 -3.67 8.74
C TYR A 62 -1.14 -2.30 8.60
N ALA A 63 -0.85 -1.87 7.37
CA ALA A 63 -0.23 -0.57 7.10
C ALA A 63 -1.10 0.59 7.60
N ALA A 64 -2.41 0.55 7.38
CA ALA A 64 -3.34 1.55 7.89
C ALA A 64 -3.30 1.65 9.40
N SER A 65 -3.26 0.52 10.09
CA SER A 65 -3.14 0.45 11.56
C SER A 65 -1.82 1.06 12.05
N VAL A 66 -0.69 0.69 11.45
CA VAL A 66 0.63 1.19 11.85
C VAL A 66 0.77 2.69 11.58
N ILE A 67 0.36 3.17 10.43
CA ILE A 67 0.42 4.60 10.08
C ILE A 67 -0.46 5.41 11.02
N SER A 68 -1.66 4.94 11.33
CA SER A 68 -2.54 5.59 12.31
C SER A 68 -1.89 5.69 13.68
N SER A 69 -1.17 4.65 14.12
CA SER A 69 -0.48 4.64 15.41
C SER A 69 0.69 5.62 15.50
N THR A 70 1.19 6.09 14.37
CA THR A 70 2.28 7.07 14.28
C THR A 70 1.80 8.51 14.07
N GLY A 71 0.51 8.75 14.19
CA GLY A 71 -0.07 10.10 14.17
C GLY A 71 -0.63 10.57 12.83
N THR A 72 -0.67 9.71 11.80
CA THR A 72 -1.35 10.00 10.55
C THR A 72 -2.58 9.10 10.42
N PRO A 73 -3.80 9.64 10.56
CA PRO A 73 -5.01 8.86 10.38
C PRO A 73 -5.03 8.19 9.00
N ALA A 74 -5.12 6.87 8.98
CA ALA A 74 -5.15 6.08 7.78
C ALA A 74 -6.27 5.03 7.88
N TYR A 75 -6.93 4.77 6.76
CA TYR A 75 -8.12 3.94 6.68
C TYR A 75 -7.90 2.82 5.68
N PHE A 76 -8.37 1.64 6.02
CA PHE A 76 -8.39 0.52 5.09
C PHE A 76 -9.54 0.67 4.08
N LEU A 77 -9.24 0.47 2.80
CA LEU A 77 -10.22 0.33 1.73
C LEU A 77 -10.04 -1.03 1.07
N HIS A 78 -11.00 -1.94 1.26
CA HIS A 78 -10.93 -3.24 0.61
C HIS A 78 -11.08 -3.09 -0.91
N GLY A 79 -10.08 -3.53 -1.69
CA GLY A 79 -10.04 -3.29 -3.13
C GLY A 79 -11.20 -3.91 -3.90
N THR A 80 -11.62 -5.12 -3.54
CA THR A 80 -12.79 -5.77 -4.15
C THR A 80 -14.09 -5.05 -3.78
N GLU A 81 -14.26 -4.64 -2.52
CA GLU A 81 -15.44 -3.92 -2.05
C GLU A 81 -15.52 -2.49 -2.60
N ALA A 82 -14.40 -1.93 -3.03
CA ALA A 82 -14.36 -0.58 -3.60
C ALA A 82 -15.32 -0.41 -4.78
N VAL A 83 -15.38 -1.40 -5.68
CA VAL A 83 -16.30 -1.39 -6.84
C VAL A 83 -17.74 -1.77 -6.47
N HIS A 84 -17.97 -2.22 -5.24
CA HIS A 84 -19.28 -2.61 -4.71
C HIS A 84 -19.85 -1.60 -3.69
N GLY A 85 -19.33 -0.38 -3.67
CA GLY A 85 -19.84 0.70 -2.85
C GLY A 85 -18.90 1.26 -1.80
N SER A 86 -17.82 0.54 -1.42
CA SER A 86 -16.87 1.02 -0.40
C SER A 86 -16.08 2.26 -0.83
N CYS A 87 -16.03 2.59 -2.12
CA CYS A 87 -15.54 3.89 -2.58
C CYS A 87 -16.33 5.08 -2.05
N GLY A 88 -17.52 4.85 -1.48
CA GLY A 88 -18.28 5.88 -0.77
C GLY A 88 -17.56 6.47 0.45
N GLN A 89 -16.52 5.81 0.97
CA GLN A 89 -15.69 6.38 2.03
C GLN A 89 -14.70 7.46 1.52
N LEU A 90 -14.50 7.54 0.20
CA LEU A 90 -13.56 8.47 -0.43
C LEU A 90 -14.18 9.83 -0.66
N VAL A 91 -13.38 10.87 -0.49
CA VAL A 91 -13.71 12.25 -0.84
C VAL A 91 -12.68 12.75 -1.83
N ALA A 92 -13.10 13.58 -2.78
CA ALA A 92 -12.18 14.16 -3.76
C ALA A 92 -10.99 14.85 -3.07
N GLY A 93 -9.80 14.58 -3.55
CA GLY A 93 -8.54 15.04 -2.96
C GLY A 93 -7.92 14.07 -1.94
N ASP A 94 -8.61 13.00 -1.56
CA ASP A 94 -8.01 11.94 -0.74
C ASP A 94 -6.87 11.25 -1.47
N ILE A 95 -5.96 10.66 -0.70
CA ILE A 95 -4.86 9.84 -1.21
C ILE A 95 -5.18 8.38 -0.94
N VAL A 96 -4.95 7.53 -1.94
CA VAL A 96 -5.07 6.07 -1.80
C VAL A 96 -3.73 5.42 -2.14
N ILE A 97 -3.14 4.73 -1.18
CA ILE A 97 -2.02 3.82 -1.45
C ILE A 97 -2.62 2.49 -1.93
N MET A 98 -2.27 2.10 -3.14
CA MET A 98 -2.72 0.84 -3.74
C MET A 98 -1.56 -0.15 -3.78
N ILE A 99 -1.70 -1.25 -3.04
CA ILE A 99 -0.68 -2.31 -2.96
C ILE A 99 -1.04 -3.43 -3.93
N SER A 100 -0.11 -3.76 -4.84
CA SER A 100 -0.28 -4.84 -5.80
C SER A 100 1.05 -5.44 -6.19
N ASN A 101 1.11 -6.76 -6.30
CA ASN A 101 2.30 -7.44 -6.78
C ASN A 101 2.48 -7.29 -8.30
N SER A 102 1.43 -7.53 -9.09
CA SER A 102 1.49 -7.45 -10.56
C SER A 102 0.98 -6.13 -11.13
N GLY A 103 0.00 -5.51 -10.49
CA GLY A 103 -0.69 -4.32 -10.99
C GLY A 103 -1.56 -4.56 -12.25
N GLU A 104 -1.71 -5.81 -12.69
CA GLU A 104 -2.22 -6.15 -14.02
C GLU A 104 -3.59 -6.81 -14.04
N THR A 105 -4.15 -7.20 -12.90
CA THR A 105 -5.44 -7.89 -12.87
C THR A 105 -6.59 -6.95 -13.28
N ALA A 106 -7.60 -7.50 -13.95
CA ALA A 106 -8.79 -6.73 -14.35
C ALA A 106 -9.51 -6.11 -13.13
N GLU A 107 -9.56 -6.84 -12.03
CA GLU A 107 -10.13 -6.41 -10.76
C GLU A 107 -9.37 -5.20 -10.19
N MET A 108 -8.05 -5.22 -10.23
CA MET A 108 -7.19 -4.10 -9.82
C MET A 108 -7.46 -2.86 -10.68
N LYS A 109 -7.53 -3.03 -12.00
CA LYS A 109 -7.81 -1.93 -12.94
C LYS A 109 -9.18 -1.30 -12.68
N ALA A 110 -10.21 -2.11 -12.42
CA ALA A 110 -11.54 -1.62 -12.07
C ALA A 110 -11.53 -0.81 -10.77
N THR A 111 -10.83 -1.30 -9.75
CA THR A 111 -10.67 -0.61 -8.46
C THR A 111 -9.94 0.72 -8.62
N VAL A 112 -8.83 0.74 -9.36
CA VAL A 112 -8.08 1.97 -9.65
C VAL A 112 -8.95 3.00 -10.36
N ASN A 113 -9.73 2.59 -11.35
CA ASN A 113 -10.64 3.48 -12.08
C ASN A 113 -11.73 4.04 -11.15
N ALA A 114 -12.31 3.22 -10.29
CA ALA A 114 -13.30 3.66 -9.31
C ALA A 114 -12.72 4.72 -8.35
N ILE A 115 -11.51 4.51 -7.86
CA ILE A 115 -10.80 5.46 -6.99
C ILE A 115 -10.54 6.78 -7.72
N LYS A 116 -10.03 6.73 -8.94
CA LYS A 116 -9.78 7.93 -9.76
C LYS A 116 -11.05 8.69 -10.07
N ASN A 117 -12.14 7.99 -10.37
CA ASN A 117 -13.44 8.61 -10.65
C ASN A 117 -14.02 9.34 -9.43
N ASN A 118 -13.59 9.00 -8.22
CA ASN A 118 -13.92 9.74 -7.00
C ASN A 118 -13.01 10.97 -6.76
N GLY A 119 -12.09 11.28 -7.69
CA GLY A 119 -11.22 12.44 -7.59
C GLY A 119 -10.04 12.26 -6.63
N CYS A 120 -9.64 11.02 -6.36
CA CYS A 120 -8.54 10.69 -5.46
C CYS A 120 -7.23 10.48 -6.22
N HIS A 121 -6.10 10.76 -5.55
CA HIS A 121 -4.77 10.45 -6.06
C HIS A 121 -4.34 9.06 -5.62
N ILE A 122 -3.63 8.34 -6.49
CA ILE A 122 -3.13 6.99 -6.21
C ILE A 122 -1.61 7.01 -6.11
N ILE A 123 -1.12 6.37 -5.05
CA ILE A 123 0.28 6.00 -4.89
C ILE A 123 0.35 4.49 -5.06
N GLY A 124 1.01 4.02 -6.12
CA GLY A 124 1.20 2.59 -6.40
C GLY A 124 2.39 2.02 -5.62
N VAL A 125 2.21 0.86 -5.02
CA VAL A 125 3.25 0.09 -4.32
C VAL A 125 3.24 -1.36 -4.78
#